data_211126409d774dc34ab27d130e7ee242
#
_entry.id   211126409d774dc34ab27d130e7ee242
#
_cell.length_a   1.000
_cell.length_b   1.000
_cell.length_c   1.000
_cell.angle_alpha   90.00
_cell.angle_beta   90.00
_cell.angle_gamma   90.00
#
_symmetry.space_group_name_H-M   'P 1'
#
loop_
_entity.id
_entity.type
_entity.pdbx_description
1 polymer ?
#
loop_
_entity_poly.entity_id
_entity_poly.type
_entity_poly.pdbx_seq_one_letter_code
_entity_poly.pdbx_strand_id
1 'polypeptide(L)'
;DAVIKVQMKTSMKDDYVQFANIKLTFRALGGTKRAGAFIHLPCIKSKDIQKAELNGWTTTPESETETPVYALSDDIHGLFSFHEMINTDNDLPYRGKQERLITFSFAAGALKDLTIDDIDLFTTVLKREGEVLRTEIHQRNYSYTPKGVRYRYYSNDNCIWALMIPDDFKYPVEHAFIGDAYPDLLRWV
;
A
#
# COMPACT_ATOMS: atom_id res chain seq x y z
N ASP A 1 6.43 9.79 -2.56
CA ASP A 1 5.07 9.78 -2.01
C ASP A 1 4.12 9.20 -3.06
N ALA A 2 3.29 8.24 -2.67
CA ALA A 2 2.30 7.65 -3.57
C ALA A 2 0.89 7.82 -2.99
N VAL A 3 -0.07 8.20 -3.83
CA VAL A 3 -1.49 8.30 -3.46
C VAL A 3 -2.24 7.15 -4.09
N ILE A 4 -2.69 6.22 -3.25
CA ILE A 4 -3.37 5.01 -3.67
C ILE A 4 -4.71 4.92 -2.95
N LYS A 5 -5.81 4.87 -3.71
CA LYS A 5 -7.13 4.55 -3.15
C LYS A 5 -7.30 3.05 -3.10
N VAL A 6 -7.70 2.55 -1.94
CA VAL A 6 -7.92 1.12 -1.70
C VAL A 6 -9.40 0.88 -1.45
N GLN A 7 -9.94 -0.16 -2.08
CA GLN A 7 -11.30 -0.64 -1.85
C GLN A 7 -11.27 -2.15 -1.71
N MET A 8 -11.87 -2.66 -0.67
CA MET A 8 -11.93 -4.10 -0.42
C MET A 8 -13.36 -4.57 -0.36
N LYS A 9 -13.60 -5.78 -0.89
CA LYS A 9 -14.84 -6.53 -0.77
C LYS A 9 -14.51 -7.97 -0.43
N THR A 10 -15.15 -8.49 0.58
CA THR A 10 -15.04 -9.90 0.98
C THR A 10 -16.33 -10.65 0.66
N SER A 11 -16.23 -11.93 0.43
CA SER A 11 -17.37 -12.84 0.40
C SER A 11 -17.18 -13.94 1.43
N MET A 12 -18.26 -14.21 2.16
CA MET A 12 -18.29 -15.15 3.28
C MET A 12 -18.98 -16.44 2.87
N LYS A 13 -18.54 -17.56 3.45
CA LYS A 13 -19.24 -18.84 3.43
C LYS A 13 -19.01 -19.53 4.75
N ASP A 14 -20.09 -20.00 5.38
CA ASP A 14 -20.07 -20.73 6.66
C ASP A 14 -19.29 -19.95 7.75
N ASP A 15 -19.54 -18.62 7.87
CA ASP A 15 -18.90 -17.70 8.80
C ASP A 15 -17.38 -17.46 8.58
N TYR A 16 -16.87 -17.83 7.41
CA TYR A 16 -15.46 -17.61 7.03
C TYR A 16 -15.34 -16.85 5.72
N VAL A 17 -14.30 -16.04 5.63
CA VAL A 17 -13.95 -15.34 4.38
C VAL A 17 -13.48 -16.37 3.35
N GLN A 18 -14.20 -16.45 2.24
CA GLN A 18 -13.84 -17.32 1.13
C GLN A 18 -13.03 -16.59 0.07
N PHE A 19 -13.40 -15.34 -0.23
CA PHE A 19 -12.72 -14.50 -1.19
C PHE A 19 -12.54 -13.09 -0.66
N ALA A 20 -11.44 -12.45 -1.07
CA ALA A 20 -11.22 -11.03 -0.93
C ALA A 20 -10.81 -10.41 -2.27
N ASN A 21 -11.52 -9.37 -2.68
CA ASN A 21 -11.21 -8.56 -3.85
C ASN A 21 -10.70 -7.19 -3.38
N ILE A 22 -9.47 -6.86 -3.68
CA ILE A 22 -8.84 -5.61 -3.27
C ILE A 22 -8.50 -4.83 -4.53
N LYS A 23 -9.22 -3.72 -4.72
CA LYS A 23 -9.00 -2.81 -5.84
C LYS A 23 -8.15 -1.65 -5.37
N LEU A 24 -7.05 -1.43 -6.06
CA LEU A 24 -6.13 -0.32 -5.86
C LEU A 24 -6.24 0.63 -7.05
N THR A 25 -6.43 1.91 -6.76
CA THR A 25 -6.44 2.97 -7.77
C THR A 25 -5.28 3.91 -7.48
N PHE A 26 -4.25 3.82 -8.30
CA PHE A 26 -3.09 4.71 -8.25
C PHE A 26 -3.50 6.06 -8.85
N ARG A 27 -3.36 7.13 -8.07
CA ARG A 27 -3.85 8.47 -8.41
C ARG A 27 -2.73 9.46 -8.67
N ALA A 28 -1.67 9.39 -7.87
CA ALA A 28 -0.54 10.29 -7.97
C ALA A 28 0.74 9.63 -7.44
N LEU A 29 1.88 10.15 -7.87
CA LEU A 29 3.19 9.77 -7.39
C LEU A 29 4.08 11.02 -7.38
N GLY A 30 4.50 11.46 -6.20
CA GLY A 30 5.49 12.50 -6.01
C GLY A 30 6.90 11.92 -6.15
N GLY A 31 7.75 12.64 -6.87
CA GLY A 31 9.12 12.22 -7.12
C GLY A 31 9.29 11.37 -8.39
N THR A 32 10.54 11.28 -8.82
CA THR A 32 10.96 10.65 -10.09
C THR A 32 11.67 9.31 -9.89
N LYS A 33 11.84 8.87 -8.63
CA LYS A 33 12.48 7.58 -8.35
C LYS A 33 11.54 6.43 -8.65
N ARG A 34 12.06 5.39 -9.26
CA ARG A 34 11.34 4.14 -9.45
C ARG A 34 10.82 3.62 -8.11
N ALA A 35 9.51 3.41 -8.03
CA ALA A 35 8.84 2.91 -6.84
C ALA A 35 7.98 1.70 -7.20
N GLY A 36 8.11 0.63 -6.44
CA GLY A 36 7.20 -0.52 -6.49
C GLY A 36 6.04 -0.37 -5.51
N ALA A 37 4.98 -1.14 -5.70
CA ALA A 37 3.86 -1.25 -4.80
C ALA A 37 3.55 -2.71 -4.48
N PHE A 38 3.32 -3.00 -3.20
CA PHE A 38 3.14 -4.35 -2.69
C PHE A 38 2.00 -4.41 -1.69
N ILE A 39 1.45 -5.61 -1.52
CA ILE A 39 0.49 -5.92 -0.48
C ILE A 39 1.02 -7.08 0.37
N HIS A 40 0.97 -6.92 1.68
CA HIS A 40 1.30 -7.93 2.67
C HIS A 40 0.04 -8.30 3.45
N LEU A 41 -0.16 -9.57 3.71
CA LEU A 41 -1.28 -10.12 4.48
C LEU A 41 -0.75 -10.72 5.79
N PRO A 42 -0.46 -9.89 6.83
CA PRO A 42 0.17 -10.37 8.07
C PRO A 42 -0.78 -11.23 8.92
N CYS A 43 -2.09 -11.15 8.68
CA CYS A 43 -3.11 -11.89 9.42
C CYS A 43 -3.32 -13.31 8.93
N ILE A 44 -2.73 -13.72 7.78
CA ILE A 44 -2.95 -15.04 7.18
C ILE A 44 -1.62 -15.73 6.84
N LYS A 45 -1.59 -17.05 6.95
CA LYS A 45 -0.44 -17.85 6.54
C LYS A 45 -0.49 -18.12 5.03
N SER A 46 0.68 -18.12 4.39
CA SER A 46 0.81 -18.38 2.95
C SER A 46 0.13 -19.68 2.51
N LYS A 47 0.19 -20.73 3.33
CA LYS A 47 -0.46 -22.03 3.07
C LYS A 47 -1.98 -21.98 3.04
N ASP A 48 -2.59 -20.98 3.66
CA ASP A 48 -4.04 -20.82 3.77
C ASP A 48 -4.63 -20.01 2.61
N ILE A 49 -3.78 -19.48 1.73
CA ILE A 49 -4.18 -18.88 0.46
C ILE A 49 -4.18 -19.97 -0.61
N GLN A 50 -5.34 -20.30 -1.15
CA GLN A 50 -5.48 -21.29 -2.22
C GLN A 50 -5.09 -20.73 -3.58
N LYS A 51 -5.43 -19.46 -3.82
CA LYS A 51 -5.16 -18.78 -5.09
C LYS A 51 -5.06 -17.29 -4.88
N ALA A 52 -4.14 -16.66 -5.60
CA ALA A 52 -4.06 -15.22 -5.75
C ALA A 52 -4.04 -14.86 -7.24
N GLU A 53 -4.79 -13.84 -7.63
CA GLU A 53 -4.85 -13.36 -9.02
C GLU A 53 -4.69 -11.84 -9.04
N LEU A 54 -3.77 -11.35 -9.86
CA LEU A 54 -3.60 -9.93 -10.15
C LEU A 54 -4.14 -9.64 -11.55
N ASN A 55 -5.18 -8.81 -11.64
CA ASN A 55 -5.89 -8.49 -12.89
C ASN A 55 -6.33 -9.74 -13.68
N GLY A 56 -6.76 -10.79 -12.97
CA GLY A 56 -7.19 -12.07 -13.57
C GLY A 56 -6.06 -13.06 -13.90
N TRP A 57 -4.80 -12.70 -13.66
CA TRP A 57 -3.66 -13.60 -13.86
C TRP A 57 -3.17 -14.14 -12.53
N THR A 58 -2.93 -15.45 -12.47
CA THR A 58 -2.37 -16.08 -11.26
C THR A 58 -1.05 -15.41 -10.91
N THR A 59 -0.93 -15.03 -9.64
CA THR A 59 0.28 -14.46 -9.06
C THR A 59 0.74 -15.29 -7.85
N THR A 60 2.03 -15.26 -7.58
CA THR A 60 2.65 -15.94 -6.44
C THR A 60 3.23 -14.93 -5.46
N PRO A 61 3.34 -15.27 -4.18
CA PRO A 61 4.01 -14.40 -3.23
C PRO A 61 5.49 -14.23 -3.60
N GLU A 62 6.06 -13.07 -3.30
CA GLU A 62 7.45 -12.73 -3.62
C GLU A 62 8.48 -13.57 -2.85
N SER A 63 8.09 -14.07 -1.69
CA SER A 63 8.97 -14.89 -0.85
C SER A 63 8.14 -15.97 -0.14
N GLU A 64 8.77 -17.11 0.13
CA GLU A 64 8.22 -18.18 0.96
C GLU A 64 8.26 -17.80 2.46
N THR A 65 7.65 -16.67 2.80
CA THR A 65 7.49 -16.22 4.18
C THR A 65 6.25 -16.85 4.79
N GLU A 66 6.20 -16.93 6.11
CA GLU A 66 5.01 -17.45 6.83
C GLU A 66 3.76 -16.65 6.45
N THR A 67 3.89 -15.34 6.28
CA THR A 67 2.84 -14.42 5.83
C THR A 67 3.18 -13.85 4.45
N PRO A 68 2.25 -13.90 3.49
CA PRO A 68 2.57 -13.65 2.09
C PRO A 68 2.63 -12.17 1.73
N VAL A 69 3.56 -11.85 0.84
CA VAL A 69 3.70 -10.54 0.20
C VAL A 69 3.53 -10.72 -1.31
N TYR A 70 2.70 -9.90 -1.93
CA TYR A 70 2.46 -9.92 -3.37
C TYR A 70 2.84 -8.58 -4.00
N ALA A 71 3.54 -8.63 -5.13
CA ALA A 71 3.78 -7.46 -5.96
C ALA A 71 2.48 -7.04 -6.68
N LEU A 72 2.16 -5.76 -6.59
CA LEU A 72 1.08 -5.11 -7.34
C LEU A 72 1.62 -4.41 -8.57
N SER A 73 2.83 -3.89 -8.45
CA SER A 73 3.63 -3.30 -9.51
C SER A 73 5.08 -3.17 -9.05
N ASP A 74 6.02 -3.57 -9.88
CA ASP A 74 7.46 -3.35 -9.65
C ASP A 74 7.86 -1.91 -9.96
N ASP A 75 7.02 -1.20 -10.70
CA ASP A 75 7.24 0.18 -11.09
C ASP A 75 5.90 0.91 -11.28
N ILE A 76 5.59 1.81 -10.35
CA ILE A 76 4.37 2.63 -10.41
C ILE A 76 4.41 3.58 -11.61
N HIS A 77 5.58 4.16 -11.94
CA HIS A 77 5.74 5.01 -13.11
C HIS A 77 5.41 4.25 -14.41
N GLY A 78 5.84 2.99 -14.48
CA GLY A 78 5.53 2.11 -15.60
C GLY A 78 4.03 1.91 -15.83
N LEU A 79 3.20 1.95 -14.77
CA LEU A 79 1.74 1.87 -14.91
C LEU A 79 1.17 3.05 -15.72
N PHE A 80 1.78 4.21 -15.60
CA PHE A 80 1.37 5.44 -16.28
C PHE A 80 2.11 5.67 -17.60
N SER A 81 3.10 4.82 -17.93
CA SER A 81 4.03 5.04 -19.04
C SER A 81 4.68 6.42 -18.98
N PHE A 82 5.09 6.83 -17.76
CA PHE A 82 5.59 8.16 -17.48
C PHE A 82 6.61 8.11 -16.33
N HIS A 83 7.73 8.83 -16.45
CA HIS A 83 8.87 8.72 -15.53
C HIS A 83 9.14 9.99 -14.71
N GLU A 84 8.22 10.93 -14.73
CA GLU A 84 8.25 12.14 -13.92
C GLU A 84 7.16 12.09 -12.84
N MET A 85 6.98 13.17 -12.09
CA MET A 85 5.92 13.29 -11.09
C MET A 85 4.54 13.11 -11.73
N ILE A 86 3.72 12.28 -11.13
CA ILE A 86 2.41 11.93 -11.67
C ILE A 86 1.33 12.66 -10.88
N ASN A 87 0.66 13.60 -11.53
CA ASN A 87 -0.48 14.35 -10.98
C ASN A 87 -0.20 15.13 -9.67
N THR A 88 1.07 15.41 -9.38
CA THR A 88 1.49 16.22 -8.23
C THR A 88 2.17 17.51 -8.65
N ASP A 89 2.50 17.67 -9.92
CA ASP A 89 3.10 18.87 -10.50
C ASP A 89 2.10 19.51 -11.49
N ASN A 90 1.80 20.80 -11.30
CA ASN A 90 0.85 21.52 -12.14
C ASN A 90 1.40 21.85 -13.53
N ASP A 91 2.72 21.85 -13.69
CA ASP A 91 3.38 22.11 -14.98
C ASP A 91 3.45 20.87 -15.86
N LEU A 92 3.12 19.69 -15.29
CA LEU A 92 3.09 18.44 -16.02
C LEU A 92 1.66 18.06 -16.43
N PRO A 93 1.51 17.33 -17.56
CA PRO A 93 0.19 16.93 -18.04
C PRO A 93 -0.44 15.91 -17.10
N TYR A 94 -1.72 16.10 -16.79
CA TYR A 94 -2.50 15.15 -16.01
C TYR A 94 -2.50 13.77 -16.67
N ARG A 95 -2.21 12.73 -15.88
CA ARG A 95 -2.27 11.32 -16.27
C ARG A 95 -3.52 10.67 -15.64
N GLY A 96 -4.22 9.87 -16.42
CA GLY A 96 -5.37 9.12 -15.94
C GLY A 96 -5.02 8.17 -14.81
N LYS A 97 -6.02 7.79 -14.01
CA LYS A 97 -5.85 6.79 -12.93
C LYS A 97 -5.45 5.44 -13.51
N GLN A 98 -4.62 4.70 -12.78
CA GLN A 98 -4.28 3.32 -13.07
C GLN A 98 -4.85 2.39 -12.00
N GLU A 99 -5.38 1.25 -12.40
CA GLU A 99 -6.05 0.34 -11.48
C GLU A 99 -5.35 -1.02 -11.46
N ARG A 100 -5.36 -1.65 -10.27
CA ARG A 100 -4.99 -3.03 -10.05
C ARG A 100 -6.07 -3.68 -9.21
N LEU A 101 -6.45 -4.88 -9.59
CA LEU A 101 -7.35 -5.73 -8.82
C LEU A 101 -6.59 -6.99 -8.42
N ILE A 102 -6.41 -7.18 -7.12
CA ILE A 102 -5.92 -8.44 -6.61
C ILE A 102 -7.06 -9.20 -5.92
N THR A 103 -7.20 -10.46 -6.25
CA THR A 103 -8.21 -11.36 -5.72
C THR A 103 -7.52 -12.52 -5.01
N PHE A 104 -7.94 -12.79 -3.79
CA PHE A 104 -7.49 -13.92 -3.00
C PHE A 104 -8.64 -14.90 -2.80
N SER A 105 -8.37 -16.20 -2.89
CA SER A 105 -9.23 -17.25 -2.37
C SER A 105 -8.53 -17.96 -1.21
N PHE A 106 -9.28 -18.22 -0.15
CA PHE A 106 -8.76 -18.77 1.11
C PHE A 106 -9.23 -20.21 1.33
N ALA A 107 -8.42 -20.97 2.04
CA ALA A 107 -8.82 -22.31 2.49
C ALA A 107 -10.04 -22.21 3.43
N ALA A 108 -10.91 -23.21 3.35
CA ALA A 108 -12.11 -23.26 4.18
C ALA A 108 -11.73 -23.21 5.68
N GLY A 109 -12.38 -22.32 6.41
CA GLY A 109 -12.13 -22.15 7.85
C GLY A 109 -10.85 -21.39 8.22
N ALA A 110 -10.08 -20.90 7.26
CA ALA A 110 -8.80 -20.26 7.54
C ALA A 110 -8.92 -18.85 8.14
N LEU A 111 -9.93 -18.08 7.73
CA LEU A 111 -10.04 -16.67 8.08
C LEU A 111 -11.49 -16.32 8.40
N LYS A 112 -11.75 -15.86 9.63
CA LYS A 112 -13.10 -15.48 10.08
C LYS A 112 -13.51 -14.08 9.63
N ASP A 113 -12.54 -13.17 9.57
CA ASP A 113 -12.77 -11.79 9.20
C ASP A 113 -11.53 -11.23 8.48
N LEU A 114 -11.75 -10.28 7.61
CA LEU A 114 -10.69 -9.53 6.92
C LEU A 114 -11.18 -8.11 6.66
N THR A 115 -10.52 -7.18 7.26
CA THR A 115 -10.76 -5.75 7.09
C THR A 115 -9.59 -5.07 6.38
N ILE A 116 -9.78 -3.82 5.98
CA ILE A 116 -8.69 -3.05 5.36
C ILE A 116 -7.53 -2.83 6.34
N ASP A 117 -7.80 -2.83 7.64
CA ASP A 117 -6.81 -2.66 8.70
C ASP A 117 -5.94 -3.92 8.92
N ASP A 118 -6.34 -5.03 8.34
CA ASP A 118 -5.62 -6.30 8.43
C ASP A 118 -4.62 -6.50 7.30
N ILE A 119 -4.60 -5.62 6.32
CA ILE A 119 -3.67 -5.64 5.19
C ILE A 119 -2.64 -4.53 5.33
N ASP A 120 -1.39 -4.83 4.97
CA ASP A 120 -0.33 -3.83 4.89
C ASP A 120 -0.01 -3.56 3.42
N LEU A 121 -0.26 -2.32 2.99
CA LEU A 121 0.24 -1.82 1.72
C LEU A 121 1.57 -1.12 1.96
N PHE A 122 2.52 -1.33 1.10
CA PHE A 122 3.78 -0.64 1.18
C PHE A 122 4.36 -0.33 -0.19
N THR A 123 5.24 0.66 -0.21
CA THR A 123 6.02 1.02 -1.39
C THR A 123 7.49 0.70 -1.17
N THR A 124 8.19 0.40 -2.26
CA THR A 124 9.64 0.25 -2.26
C THR A 124 10.24 1.32 -3.17
N VAL A 125 11.37 1.87 -2.78
CA VAL A 125 12.12 2.82 -3.59
C VAL A 125 13.55 2.31 -3.73
N LEU A 126 14.03 2.21 -4.98
CA LEU A 126 15.40 1.86 -5.26
C LEU A 126 16.30 3.08 -5.01
N LYS A 127 17.20 2.98 -4.04
CA LYS A 127 18.23 3.99 -3.79
C LYS A 127 19.37 3.89 -4.82
N ARG A 128 20.17 4.94 -4.91
CA ARG A 128 21.32 4.99 -5.86
C ARG A 128 22.34 3.87 -5.66
N GLU A 129 22.46 3.33 -4.47
CA GLU A 129 23.41 2.28 -4.09
C GLU A 129 22.86 0.86 -4.29
N GLY A 130 21.69 0.72 -4.92
CA GLY A 130 21.02 -0.57 -5.10
C GLY A 130 20.24 -1.05 -3.87
N GLU A 131 20.27 -0.31 -2.77
CA GLU A 131 19.46 -0.60 -1.60
C GLU A 131 17.98 -0.31 -1.88
N VAL A 132 17.09 -1.22 -1.47
CA VAL A 132 15.63 -1.04 -1.56
C VAL A 132 15.14 -0.52 -0.22
N LEU A 133 14.58 0.69 -0.22
CA LEU A 133 13.86 1.22 0.92
C LEU A 133 12.41 0.75 0.87
N ARG A 134 11.98 0.03 1.90
CA ARG A 134 10.61 -0.41 2.09
C ARG A 134 9.89 0.55 3.04
N THR A 135 8.73 1.06 2.61
CA THR A 135 7.88 1.95 3.40
C THR A 135 6.50 1.33 3.59
N GLU A 136 6.18 0.89 4.79
CA GLU A 136 4.95 0.18 5.12
C GLU A 136 3.94 1.10 5.83
N ILE A 137 2.64 0.88 5.57
CA ILE A 137 1.56 1.61 6.25
C ILE A 137 1.45 1.16 7.70
N HIS A 138 1.40 -0.16 7.95
CA HIS A 138 1.34 -0.73 9.27
C HIS A 138 2.63 -1.49 9.57
N GLN A 139 3.48 -0.91 10.39
CA GLN A 139 4.69 -1.59 10.85
C GLN A 139 4.40 -2.46 12.07
N ARG A 140 3.57 -3.49 11.90
CA ARG A 140 3.19 -4.41 12.99
C ARG A 140 4.36 -5.18 13.59
N ASN A 141 5.48 -5.30 12.87
CA ASN A 141 6.64 -6.10 13.24
C ASN A 141 7.77 -5.33 13.92
N TYR A 142 7.60 -4.04 14.21
CA TYR A 142 8.58 -3.38 15.06
C TYR A 142 8.44 -3.90 16.47
N SER A 143 9.46 -4.65 16.89
CA SER A 143 9.60 -5.09 18.26
C SER A 143 9.34 -3.89 19.18
N TYR A 144 8.41 -4.08 20.09
CA TYR A 144 8.07 -3.16 21.15
C TYR A 144 9.35 -2.70 21.84
N THR A 145 9.86 -1.54 21.51
CA THR A 145 10.89 -0.96 22.34
C THR A 145 10.19 -0.33 23.54
N PRO A 146 10.71 -0.48 24.77
CA PRO A 146 10.11 0.07 26.01
C PRO A 146 9.90 1.60 25.97
N LYS A 147 10.38 2.27 24.95
CA LYS A 147 10.29 3.74 24.79
C LYS A 147 9.03 4.21 24.01
N GLY A 148 8.06 3.32 23.80
CA GLY A 148 6.72 3.73 23.48
C GLY A 148 6.35 3.75 22.01
N VAL A 149 5.07 3.78 21.83
CA VAL A 149 4.25 3.76 20.61
C VAL A 149 4.66 4.81 19.55
N ARG A 150 5.58 5.71 19.86
CA ARG A 150 5.96 6.88 19.06
C ARG A 150 6.60 6.55 17.72
N TYR A 151 7.17 5.36 17.57
CA TYR A 151 7.92 4.98 16.36
C TYR A 151 7.13 4.13 15.35
N ARG A 152 5.89 3.83 15.66
CA ARG A 152 5.06 2.93 14.84
C ARG A 152 4.68 3.51 13.47
N TYR A 153 4.70 4.83 13.35
CA TYR A 153 4.25 5.56 12.15
C TYR A 153 5.29 6.55 11.61
N TYR A 154 6.52 6.51 12.12
CA TYR A 154 7.56 7.46 11.76
C TYR A 154 8.81 6.73 11.24
N SER A 155 9.45 7.32 10.25
CA SER A 155 10.80 6.93 9.83
C SER A 155 11.83 7.28 10.91
N ASN A 156 13.08 6.82 10.72
CA ASN A 156 14.19 7.20 11.60
C ASN A 156 14.43 8.73 11.62
N ASP A 157 13.98 9.42 10.58
CA ASP A 157 14.08 10.89 10.44
C ASP A 157 12.85 11.61 10.97
N ASN A 158 12.00 10.94 11.76
CA ASN A 158 10.73 11.44 12.30
C ASN A 158 9.70 11.87 11.23
N CYS A 159 9.80 11.38 10.02
CA CYS A 159 8.80 11.59 8.99
C CYS A 159 7.70 10.53 9.08
N ILE A 160 6.45 10.92 8.85
CA ILE A 160 5.32 9.98 8.78
C ILE A 160 5.52 9.09 7.56
N TRP A 161 5.48 7.77 7.75
CA TRP A 161 5.68 6.80 6.66
C TRP A 161 4.53 6.76 5.68
N ALA A 162 3.32 6.67 6.22
CA ALA A 162 2.09 6.62 5.45
C ALA A 162 0.90 7.04 6.30
N LEU A 163 -0.12 7.55 5.64
CA LEU A 163 -1.41 7.88 6.24
C LEU A 163 -2.49 7.11 5.51
N MET A 164 -3.35 6.44 6.26
CA MET A 164 -4.61 5.91 5.75
C MET A 164 -5.72 6.88 6.12
N ILE A 165 -6.34 7.48 5.12
CA ILE A 165 -7.38 8.50 5.28
C ILE A 165 -8.67 7.90 4.75
N PRO A 166 -9.73 7.79 5.58
CA PRO A 166 -11.04 7.42 5.08
C PRO A 166 -11.53 8.49 4.10
N ASP A 167 -12.24 8.07 3.06
CA ASP A 167 -12.74 8.93 2.00
C ASP A 167 -11.74 9.41 0.94
N ASP A 168 -12.22 10.30 0.06
CA ASP A 168 -11.43 10.84 -1.04
C ASP A 168 -10.46 11.93 -0.56
N PHE A 169 -9.21 11.57 -0.48
CA PHE A 169 -8.14 12.49 -0.16
C PHE A 169 -7.80 13.38 -1.35
N LYS A 170 -7.79 14.69 -1.13
CA LYS A 170 -7.26 15.68 -2.06
C LYS A 170 -5.80 15.93 -1.72
N TYR A 171 -4.90 15.27 -2.45
CA TYR A 171 -3.46 15.45 -2.23
C TYR A 171 -2.99 16.83 -2.74
N PRO A 172 -2.08 17.50 -1.99
CA PRO A 172 -1.50 18.78 -2.42
C PRO A 172 -0.55 18.55 -3.62
N VAL A 173 -0.27 19.62 -4.33
CA VAL A 173 0.78 19.64 -5.35
C VAL A 173 2.15 19.48 -4.71
N GLU A 174 3.12 19.03 -5.48
CA GLU A 174 4.51 18.90 -5.03
C GLU A 174 5.04 20.24 -4.50
N HIS A 175 5.87 20.17 -3.46
CA HIS A 175 6.39 21.33 -2.73
C HIS A 175 5.37 22.20 -2.00
N ALA A 176 4.05 21.93 -2.09
CA ALA A 176 3.09 22.59 -1.24
C ALA A 176 3.20 22.08 0.21
N PHE A 177 3.14 23.01 1.16
CA PHE A 177 3.13 22.62 2.56
C PHE A 177 1.80 21.96 2.91
N ILE A 178 1.86 20.72 3.41
CA ILE A 178 0.66 19.94 3.69
C ILE A 178 -0.28 20.62 4.70
N GLY A 179 0.25 21.41 5.61
CA GLY A 179 -0.51 22.19 6.58
C GLY A 179 -1.36 23.29 5.97
N ASP A 180 -1.03 23.77 4.77
CA ASP A 180 -1.86 24.76 4.05
C ASP A 180 -3.12 24.07 3.47
N ALA A 181 -2.97 22.84 3.01
CA ALA A 181 -4.08 22.04 2.50
C ALA A 181 -4.92 21.41 3.63
N TYR A 182 -4.26 21.04 4.72
CA TYR A 182 -4.85 20.33 5.86
C TYR A 182 -4.32 20.89 7.19
N PRO A 183 -4.82 22.07 7.64
CA PRO A 183 -4.35 22.71 8.87
C PRO A 183 -4.49 21.83 10.13
N ASP A 184 -5.51 20.99 10.16
CA ASP A 184 -5.76 20.09 11.30
C ASP A 184 -4.74 18.94 11.38
N LEU A 185 -4.06 18.58 10.30
CA LEU A 185 -3.00 17.57 10.32
C LEU A 185 -1.85 17.99 11.24
N LEU A 186 -1.54 19.30 11.30
CA LEU A 186 -0.49 19.86 12.17
C LEU A 186 -0.80 19.71 13.67
N ARG A 187 -2.06 19.45 14.03
CA ARG A 187 -2.46 19.20 15.42
C ARG A 187 -2.24 17.75 15.85
N TRP A 188 -1.99 16.86 14.88
CA TRP A 188 -1.77 15.43 15.09
C TRP A 188 -0.29 15.09 15.24
N VAL A 189 0.58 15.97 14.84
CA VAL A 189 2.03 15.89 14.91
C VAL A 189 2.52 16.75 16.07
#